data_9cd576bdd1889486b1a244a2abd9c793
#
_entry.id   9cd576bdd1889486b1a244a2abd9c793
#
_cell.length_a   1.000
_cell.length_b   1.000
_cell.length_c   1.000
_cell.angle_alpha   90.00
_cell.angle_beta   90.00
_cell.angle_gamma   90.00
#
_symmetry.space_group_name_H-M   'P 1'
#
loop_
_entity.id
_entity.type
_entity.pdbx_description
1 polymer ?
#
loop_
_entity_poly.entity_id
_entity_poly.type
_entity_poly.pdbx_seq_one_letter_code
_entity_poly.pdbx_strand_id
1 'polypeptide(L)'
;MDGMYYPQRFSNVMIGYLNLATLLASIPVIGAGLWLAKGSATTCSSMLQTPLLIIGFIVLLISLAGFVGACFHVAWALWLYLFAVMLLIGMLLGLTMFGFAVTAGGGGTQVPGRPYREYHISDYSSWLQKHMQDIKYWKPALACVVGSKACPKISNWTPMDYLQHDLTPIQSGCCKPPTSCTYSGGMPVGAQDEDCYQWNNAPNILCYQCNSCKAGVMEQVRQDWHKISVLNVIVLVFLICICACGCCAFRNARRSVSEYPYGVNRMSKINPRWDYYWWRWFRDRREQMY
;
A
#
# COMPACT_ATOMS: atom_id res chain seq x y z
N MET A 1 30.39 4.15 36.64
CA MET A 1 28.99 3.73 36.35
C MET A 1 28.31 4.58 35.27
N ASP A 2 29.08 5.31 34.46
CA ASP A 2 28.54 6.28 33.47
C ASP A 2 28.28 5.73 32.08
N GLY A 3 28.66 4.49 31.80
CA GLY A 3 28.53 3.89 30.46
C GLY A 3 27.14 3.36 30.10
N MET A 4 26.20 3.23 31.03
CA MET A 4 24.88 2.61 30.80
C MET A 4 23.75 3.61 30.57
N TYR A 5 24.01 4.90 30.77
CA TYR A 5 23.01 5.97 30.63
C TYR A 5 22.86 6.49 29.18
N TYR A 6 23.91 6.39 28.37
CA TYR A 6 23.96 6.92 27.00
C TYR A 6 23.01 6.19 26.01
N PRO A 7 22.97 4.84 25.96
CA PRO A 7 22.12 4.16 24.99
C PRO A 7 20.62 4.31 25.27
N GLN A 8 20.25 4.59 26.52
CA GLN A 8 18.85 4.72 26.94
C GLN A 8 18.20 6.03 26.45
N ARG A 9 18.95 7.14 26.47
CA ARG A 9 18.51 8.42 25.93
C ARG A 9 18.41 8.39 24.41
N PHE A 10 19.35 7.75 23.75
CA PHE A 10 19.42 7.68 22.30
C PHE A 10 18.19 6.99 21.68
N SER A 11 17.75 5.85 22.23
CA SER A 11 16.58 5.11 21.73
C SER A 11 15.27 5.94 21.80
N ASN A 12 15.02 6.61 22.92
CA ASN A 12 13.80 7.44 23.06
C ASN A 12 13.82 8.66 22.16
N VAL A 13 14.97 9.33 22.04
CA VAL A 13 15.14 10.50 21.18
C VAL A 13 14.96 10.10 19.71
N MET A 14 15.58 8.99 19.30
CA MET A 14 15.48 8.48 17.92
C MET A 14 14.04 8.13 17.55
N ILE A 15 13.30 7.43 18.42
CA ILE A 15 11.89 7.11 18.19
C ILE A 15 11.04 8.38 18.13
N GLY A 16 11.31 9.36 19.00
CA GLY A 16 10.63 10.66 18.99
C GLY A 16 10.78 11.37 17.65
N TYR A 17 12.02 11.49 17.14
CA TYR A 17 12.28 12.12 15.83
C TYR A 17 11.67 11.35 14.65
N LEU A 18 11.78 10.02 14.64
CA LEU A 18 11.20 9.20 13.57
C LEU A 18 9.67 9.35 13.54
N ASN A 19 9.02 9.31 14.70
CA ASN A 19 7.57 9.49 14.75
C ASN A 19 7.14 10.92 14.42
N LEU A 20 7.92 11.94 14.79
CA LEU A 20 7.66 13.32 14.37
C LEU A 20 7.77 13.47 12.85
N ALA A 21 8.81 12.91 12.24
CA ALA A 21 8.98 12.91 10.78
C ALA A 21 7.82 12.19 10.07
N THR A 22 7.40 11.04 10.59
CA THR A 22 6.26 10.28 10.06
C THR A 22 4.94 11.04 10.23
N LEU A 23 4.74 11.72 11.35
CA LEU A 23 3.59 12.58 11.59
C LEU A 23 3.53 13.74 10.58
N LEU A 24 4.65 14.40 10.35
CA LEU A 24 4.73 15.46 9.34
C LEU A 24 4.51 14.92 7.93
N ALA A 25 5.02 13.73 7.60
CA ALA A 25 4.81 13.08 6.31
C ALA A 25 3.36 12.61 6.11
N SER A 26 2.59 12.33 7.16
CA SER A 26 1.17 11.96 7.04
C SER A 26 0.28 13.12 6.57
N ILE A 27 0.66 14.36 6.83
CA ILE A 27 -0.11 15.56 6.45
C ILE A 27 -0.24 15.68 4.93
N PRO A 28 0.84 15.65 4.10
CA PRO A 28 0.71 15.70 2.65
C PRO A 28 -0.01 14.47 2.08
N VAL A 29 0.07 13.29 2.72
CA VAL A 29 -0.67 12.10 2.29
C VAL A 29 -2.19 12.32 2.45
N ILE A 30 -2.62 12.85 3.60
CA ILE A 30 -4.02 13.22 3.83
C ILE A 30 -4.43 14.35 2.89
N GLY A 31 -3.57 15.35 2.69
CA GLY A 31 -3.79 16.46 1.76
C GLY A 31 -4.00 15.97 0.32
N ALA A 32 -3.20 15.03 -0.14
CA ALA A 32 -3.33 14.40 -1.45
C ALA A 32 -4.67 13.64 -1.57
N GLY A 33 -5.07 12.89 -0.53
CA GLY A 33 -6.36 12.21 -0.48
C GLY A 33 -7.55 13.17 -0.58
N LEU A 34 -7.49 14.29 0.14
CA LEU A 34 -8.51 15.36 0.08
C LEU A 34 -8.51 16.10 -1.25
N TRP A 35 -7.34 16.30 -1.86
CA TRP A 35 -7.24 16.92 -3.19
C TRP A 35 -7.84 16.03 -4.27
N LEU A 36 -7.60 14.70 -4.21
CA LEU A 36 -8.26 13.72 -5.07
C LEU A 36 -9.79 13.72 -4.91
N ALA A 37 -10.29 14.03 -3.70
CA ALA A 37 -11.72 14.17 -3.43
C ALA A 37 -12.35 15.38 -4.14
N LYS A 38 -11.62 16.49 -4.27
CA LYS A 38 -12.07 17.71 -4.94
C LYS A 38 -11.91 17.66 -6.46
N GLY A 39 -10.96 16.87 -6.97
CA GLY A 39 -10.77 16.67 -8.39
C GLY A 39 -11.98 15.97 -9.00
N SER A 40 -12.22 16.17 -10.30
CA SER A 40 -13.33 15.58 -11.03
C SER A 40 -13.50 14.10 -10.64
N ALA A 41 -14.67 13.78 -10.10
CA ALA A 41 -15.01 12.47 -9.56
C ALA A 41 -15.08 11.41 -10.67
N THR A 42 -13.92 11.03 -11.22
CA THR A 42 -13.82 9.82 -12.02
C THR A 42 -13.89 8.62 -11.07
N THR A 43 -14.57 7.58 -11.49
CA THR A 43 -14.71 6.33 -10.69
C THR A 43 -13.34 5.79 -10.23
N CYS A 44 -12.27 6.06 -10.99
CA CYS A 44 -10.92 5.67 -10.65
C CYS A 44 -10.34 6.49 -9.48
N SER A 45 -10.55 7.81 -9.47
CA SER A 45 -10.04 8.66 -8.37
C SER A 45 -10.71 8.34 -7.04
N SER A 46 -12.00 8.03 -7.04
CA SER A 46 -12.73 7.67 -5.82
C SER A 46 -12.26 6.35 -5.20
N MET A 47 -11.81 5.39 -6.02
CA MET A 47 -11.23 4.13 -5.52
C MET A 47 -9.90 4.33 -4.77
N LEU A 48 -9.05 5.25 -5.22
CA LEU A 48 -7.77 5.54 -4.58
C LEU A 48 -7.91 6.47 -3.37
N GLN A 49 -8.88 7.36 -3.40
CA GLN A 49 -9.09 8.37 -2.37
C GLN A 49 -9.36 7.75 -0.99
N THR A 50 -10.33 6.83 -0.91
CA THR A 50 -10.77 6.24 0.36
C THR A 50 -9.63 5.51 1.09
N PRO A 51 -8.90 4.55 0.47
CA PRO A 51 -7.80 3.88 1.15
C PRO A 51 -6.66 4.85 1.51
N LEU A 52 -6.36 5.85 0.67
CA LEU A 52 -5.31 6.82 0.94
C LEU A 52 -5.61 7.66 2.19
N LEU A 53 -6.86 8.11 2.35
CA LEU A 53 -7.30 8.83 3.54
C LEU A 53 -7.26 7.96 4.79
N ILE A 54 -7.77 6.72 4.72
CA ILE A 54 -7.76 5.78 5.84
C ILE A 54 -6.32 5.51 6.30
N ILE A 55 -5.42 5.19 5.36
CA ILE A 55 -4.01 4.94 5.67
C ILE A 55 -3.35 6.18 6.27
N GLY A 56 -3.58 7.37 5.68
CA GLY A 56 -3.04 8.63 6.18
C GLY A 56 -3.45 8.93 7.63
N PHE A 57 -4.72 8.73 7.97
CA PHE A 57 -5.22 8.92 9.35
C PHE A 57 -4.67 7.86 10.32
N ILE A 58 -4.59 6.60 9.92
CA ILE A 58 -4.01 5.53 10.76
C ILE A 58 -2.54 5.83 11.06
N VAL A 59 -1.76 6.20 10.05
CA VAL A 59 -0.34 6.56 10.20
C VAL A 59 -0.19 7.76 11.12
N LEU A 60 -1.05 8.78 10.98
CA LEU A 60 -1.05 9.96 11.84
C LEU A 60 -1.29 9.58 13.30
N LEU A 61 -2.29 8.74 13.60
CA LEU A 61 -2.61 8.33 14.96
C LEU A 61 -1.50 7.47 15.59
N ILE A 62 -0.92 6.54 14.83
CA ILE A 62 0.18 5.69 15.30
C ILE A 62 1.43 6.54 15.58
N SER A 63 1.79 7.45 14.68
CA SER A 63 2.95 8.32 14.87
C SER A 63 2.76 9.31 16.02
N LEU A 64 1.55 9.80 16.25
CA LEU A 64 1.24 10.63 17.41
C LEU A 64 1.41 9.85 18.72
N ALA A 65 0.90 8.62 18.79
CA ALA A 65 1.07 7.75 19.95
C ALA A 65 2.55 7.43 20.21
N GLY A 66 3.33 7.16 19.17
CA GLY A 66 4.77 6.92 19.25
C GLY A 66 5.55 8.16 19.70
N PHE A 67 5.21 9.33 19.17
CA PHE A 67 5.82 10.60 19.55
C PHE A 67 5.54 10.95 21.02
N VAL A 68 4.28 10.90 21.43
CA VAL A 68 3.88 11.15 22.83
C VAL A 68 4.54 10.13 23.77
N GLY A 69 4.52 8.85 23.40
CA GLY A 69 5.13 7.78 24.21
C GLY A 69 6.63 7.96 24.41
N ALA A 70 7.34 8.34 23.35
CA ALA A 70 8.79 8.52 23.40
C ALA A 70 9.22 9.83 24.10
N CYS A 71 8.58 10.96 23.77
CA CYS A 71 8.95 12.27 24.33
C CYS A 71 8.54 12.43 25.79
N PHE A 72 7.35 11.96 26.15
CA PHE A 72 6.83 12.08 27.52
C PHE A 72 7.07 10.82 28.37
N HIS A 73 7.72 9.79 27.81
CA HIS A 73 8.01 8.51 28.47
C HIS A 73 6.75 7.83 29.05
N VAL A 74 5.61 7.99 28.37
CA VAL A 74 4.33 7.43 28.81
C VAL A 74 4.27 5.96 28.38
N ALA A 75 4.44 5.06 29.34
CA ALA A 75 4.61 3.63 29.08
C ALA A 75 3.40 3.01 28.35
N TRP A 76 2.15 3.41 28.67
CA TRP A 76 0.97 2.85 28.01
C TRP A 76 0.85 3.31 26.53
N ALA A 77 1.22 4.57 26.21
CA ALA A 77 1.22 5.07 24.84
C ALA A 77 2.27 4.34 23.99
N LEU A 78 3.44 4.09 24.58
CA LEU A 78 4.50 3.32 23.92
C LEU A 78 4.10 1.84 23.74
N TRP A 79 3.35 1.25 24.66
CA TRP A 79 2.79 -0.09 24.52
C TRP A 79 1.78 -0.15 23.37
N LEU A 80 0.85 0.81 23.31
CA LEU A 80 -0.13 0.91 22.23
C LEU A 80 0.54 1.09 20.88
N TYR A 81 1.57 1.94 20.80
CA TYR A 81 2.39 2.14 19.59
C TYR A 81 3.05 0.84 19.14
N LEU A 82 3.72 0.12 20.06
CA LEU A 82 4.38 -1.15 19.74
C LEU A 82 3.38 -2.20 19.26
N PHE A 83 2.23 -2.29 19.91
CA PHE A 83 1.16 -3.19 19.50
C PHE A 83 0.67 -2.87 18.08
N ALA A 84 0.43 -1.59 17.78
CA ALA A 84 0.02 -1.14 16.45
C ALA A 84 1.09 -1.44 15.37
N VAL A 85 2.38 -1.22 15.67
CA VAL A 85 3.49 -1.54 14.77
C VAL A 85 3.59 -3.06 14.52
N MET A 86 3.41 -3.90 15.55
CA MET A 86 3.39 -5.36 15.40
C MET A 86 2.23 -5.84 14.53
N LEU A 87 1.04 -5.26 14.70
CA LEU A 87 -0.11 -5.54 13.82
C LEU A 87 0.18 -5.12 12.39
N LEU A 88 0.79 -3.95 12.18
CA LEU A 88 1.15 -3.45 10.86
C LEU A 88 2.16 -4.39 10.17
N ILE A 89 3.20 -4.85 10.88
CA ILE A 89 4.17 -5.82 10.37
C ILE A 89 3.45 -7.12 9.95
N GLY A 90 2.59 -7.66 10.80
CA GLY A 90 1.82 -8.88 10.51
C GLY A 90 0.91 -8.71 9.29
N MET A 91 0.22 -7.56 9.17
CA MET A 91 -0.64 -7.25 8.03
C MET A 91 0.17 -7.10 6.73
N LEU A 92 1.31 -6.41 6.74
CA LEU A 92 2.17 -6.25 5.58
C LEU A 92 2.77 -7.59 5.12
N LEU A 93 3.18 -8.45 6.05
CA LEU A 93 3.66 -9.81 5.74
C LEU A 93 2.54 -10.64 5.10
N GLY A 94 1.34 -10.64 5.70
CA GLY A 94 0.18 -11.35 5.17
C GLY A 94 -0.21 -10.86 3.78
N LEU A 95 -0.23 -9.53 3.56
CA LEU A 95 -0.51 -8.92 2.27
C LEU A 95 0.54 -9.31 1.22
N THR A 96 1.82 -9.34 1.59
CA THR A 96 2.90 -9.74 0.70
C THR A 96 2.75 -11.20 0.27
N MET A 97 2.52 -12.11 1.21
CA MET A 97 2.31 -13.52 0.92
C MET A 97 1.06 -13.76 0.06
N PHE A 98 -0.05 -13.10 0.40
CA PHE A 98 -1.28 -13.15 -0.37
C PHE A 98 -1.07 -12.64 -1.81
N GLY A 99 -0.41 -11.49 -1.96
CA GLY A 99 -0.14 -10.91 -3.27
C GLY A 99 0.70 -11.83 -4.14
N PHE A 100 1.75 -12.46 -3.61
CA PHE A 100 2.54 -13.44 -4.36
C PHE A 100 1.71 -14.67 -4.74
N ALA A 101 0.87 -15.17 -3.83
CA ALA A 101 0.01 -16.33 -4.12
C ALA A 101 -1.01 -16.03 -5.22
N VAL A 102 -1.61 -14.83 -5.21
CA VAL A 102 -2.61 -14.40 -6.20
C VAL A 102 -1.99 -14.07 -7.55
N THR A 103 -0.79 -13.48 -7.55
CA THR A 103 -0.05 -13.11 -8.76
C THR A 103 0.90 -14.22 -9.26
N ALA A 104 0.85 -15.40 -8.66
CA ALA A 104 1.52 -16.59 -9.17
C ALA A 104 0.90 -16.97 -10.54
N GLY A 105 1.73 -17.14 -11.55
CA GLY A 105 1.29 -17.37 -12.92
C GLY A 105 1.25 -16.07 -13.74
N GLY A 106 0.78 -16.16 -14.98
CA GLY A 106 0.82 -15.06 -15.95
C GLY A 106 2.16 -14.95 -16.68
N GLY A 107 2.46 -13.76 -17.18
CA GLY A 107 3.67 -13.47 -17.96
C GLY A 107 3.44 -13.45 -19.45
N GLY A 108 2.27 -13.92 -19.93
CA GLY A 108 1.87 -13.88 -21.31
C GLY A 108 2.74 -14.70 -22.26
N THR A 109 2.26 -14.89 -23.47
CA THR A 109 2.96 -15.58 -24.57
C THR A 109 3.59 -14.55 -25.51
N GLN A 110 4.85 -14.79 -25.87
CA GLN A 110 5.53 -13.95 -26.87
C GLN A 110 4.88 -14.17 -28.25
N VAL A 111 4.49 -13.09 -28.88
CA VAL A 111 3.95 -13.17 -30.25
C VAL A 111 5.11 -13.33 -31.25
N PRO A 112 5.10 -14.37 -32.12
CA PRO A 112 6.18 -14.59 -33.06
C PRO A 112 6.38 -13.39 -33.99
N GLY A 113 7.63 -12.92 -34.11
CA GLY A 113 7.99 -11.77 -34.94
C GLY A 113 7.55 -10.40 -34.42
N ARG A 114 7.14 -10.30 -33.13
CA ARG A 114 6.74 -9.05 -32.52
C ARG A 114 7.43 -8.85 -31.16
N PRO A 115 7.72 -7.61 -30.74
CA PRO A 115 8.41 -7.33 -29.47
C PRO A 115 7.49 -7.45 -28.25
N TYR A 116 6.17 -7.52 -28.42
CA TYR A 116 5.21 -7.55 -27.33
C TYR A 116 4.66 -8.96 -27.06
N ARG A 117 3.98 -9.09 -25.92
CA ARG A 117 3.32 -10.32 -25.46
C ARG A 117 1.81 -10.19 -25.51
N GLU A 118 1.12 -11.31 -25.65
CA GLU A 118 -0.32 -11.43 -25.45
C GLU A 118 -0.63 -12.23 -24.19
N TYR A 119 -1.73 -11.89 -23.56
CA TYR A 119 -2.10 -12.37 -22.24
C TYR A 119 -3.45 -13.06 -22.29
N HIS A 120 -3.55 -14.24 -21.65
CA HIS A 120 -4.77 -15.00 -21.58
C HIS A 120 -5.24 -15.07 -20.11
N ILE A 121 -6.55 -14.98 -19.91
CA ILE A 121 -7.13 -14.97 -18.57
C ILE A 121 -6.88 -16.30 -17.83
N SER A 122 -6.78 -17.42 -18.58
CA SER A 122 -6.48 -18.76 -18.07
C SER A 122 -5.13 -18.90 -17.37
N ASP A 123 -4.18 -18.01 -17.66
CA ASP A 123 -2.81 -18.08 -17.17
C ASP A 123 -2.67 -17.59 -15.72
N TYR A 124 -3.73 -17.02 -15.17
CA TYR A 124 -3.75 -16.43 -13.83
C TYR A 124 -4.49 -17.30 -12.82
N SER A 125 -4.32 -17.00 -11.53
CA SER A 125 -5.01 -17.73 -10.45
C SER A 125 -6.54 -17.68 -10.62
N SER A 126 -7.22 -18.78 -10.30
CA SER A 126 -8.69 -18.88 -10.39
C SER A 126 -9.42 -17.81 -9.55
N TRP A 127 -8.81 -17.38 -8.44
CA TRP A 127 -9.33 -16.30 -7.61
C TRP A 127 -9.36 -14.98 -8.39
N LEU A 128 -8.27 -14.65 -9.07
CA LEU A 128 -8.13 -13.41 -9.85
C LEU A 128 -9.04 -13.42 -11.08
N GLN A 129 -9.11 -14.57 -11.79
CA GLN A 129 -10.03 -14.77 -12.92
C GLN A 129 -11.48 -14.46 -12.51
N LYS A 130 -11.95 -15.08 -11.40
CA LYS A 130 -13.31 -14.91 -10.92
C LYS A 130 -13.62 -13.43 -10.57
N HIS A 131 -12.67 -12.73 -9.95
CA HIS A 131 -12.87 -11.32 -9.58
C HIS A 131 -12.87 -10.41 -10.82
N MET A 132 -12.03 -10.65 -11.82
CA MET A 132 -11.99 -9.84 -13.04
C MET A 132 -13.17 -10.11 -13.98
N GLN A 133 -13.81 -11.27 -13.88
CA GLN A 133 -15.03 -11.57 -14.62
C GLN A 133 -16.28 -10.93 -13.98
N ASP A 134 -16.24 -10.65 -12.66
CA ASP A 134 -17.34 -10.00 -11.97
C ASP A 134 -17.36 -8.49 -12.32
N ILE A 135 -18.50 -8.04 -12.85
CA ILE A 135 -18.72 -6.65 -13.28
C ILE A 135 -18.54 -5.63 -12.16
N LYS A 136 -18.76 -6.07 -10.91
CA LYS A 136 -18.57 -5.23 -9.72
C LYS A 136 -17.13 -4.76 -9.57
N TYR A 137 -16.16 -5.64 -9.86
CA TYR A 137 -14.74 -5.33 -9.78
C TYR A 137 -14.19 -4.82 -11.11
N TRP A 138 -14.72 -5.32 -12.24
CA TRP A 138 -14.25 -4.91 -13.55
C TRP A 138 -14.60 -3.47 -13.91
N LYS A 139 -15.84 -3.04 -13.66
CA LYS A 139 -16.30 -1.69 -14.01
C LYS A 139 -15.40 -0.56 -13.46
N PRO A 140 -15.04 -0.53 -12.18
CA PRO A 140 -14.13 0.48 -11.66
C PRO A 140 -12.68 0.31 -12.17
N ALA A 141 -12.20 -0.92 -12.38
CA ALA A 141 -10.89 -1.15 -12.98
C ALA A 141 -10.83 -0.61 -14.41
N LEU A 142 -11.87 -0.85 -15.20
CA LEU A 142 -12.00 -0.34 -16.56
C LEU A 142 -12.00 1.20 -16.59
N ALA A 143 -12.68 1.86 -15.64
CA ALA A 143 -12.65 3.31 -15.56
C ALA A 143 -11.22 3.86 -15.34
N CYS A 144 -10.37 3.12 -14.62
CA CYS A 144 -8.95 3.46 -14.46
C CYS A 144 -8.15 3.21 -15.74
N VAL A 145 -8.43 2.12 -16.47
CA VAL A 145 -7.78 1.82 -17.75
C VAL A 145 -8.08 2.91 -18.78
N VAL A 146 -9.35 3.29 -18.94
CA VAL A 146 -9.77 4.36 -19.85
C VAL A 146 -9.18 5.70 -19.42
N GLY A 147 -9.21 5.99 -18.11
CA GLY A 147 -8.65 7.23 -17.56
C GLY A 147 -7.12 7.36 -17.72
N SER A 148 -6.39 6.25 -17.82
CA SER A 148 -4.95 6.23 -18.03
C SER A 148 -4.53 6.71 -19.44
N LYS A 149 -5.48 6.81 -20.35
CA LYS A 149 -5.26 7.17 -21.78
C LYS A 149 -4.20 6.29 -22.47
N ALA A 150 -4.11 5.02 -22.07
CA ALA A 150 -3.13 4.08 -22.62
C ALA A 150 -3.35 3.83 -24.11
N CYS A 151 -4.60 3.63 -24.55
CA CYS A 151 -4.95 3.38 -25.93
C CYS A 151 -4.82 4.61 -26.84
N PRO A 152 -5.23 5.83 -26.46
CA PRO A 152 -4.99 7.03 -27.26
C PRO A 152 -3.53 7.27 -27.64
N LYS A 153 -2.57 6.79 -26.82
CA LYS A 153 -1.13 6.94 -27.12
C LYS A 153 -0.69 6.17 -28.36
N ILE A 154 -1.38 5.10 -28.71
CA ILE A 154 -1.06 4.23 -29.85
C ILE A 154 -2.11 4.29 -30.97
N SER A 155 -3.11 5.16 -30.84
CA SER A 155 -4.19 5.28 -31.86
C SER A 155 -3.71 5.67 -33.25
N ASN A 156 -2.57 6.37 -33.33
CA ASN A 156 -1.97 6.84 -34.58
C ASN A 156 -0.86 5.91 -35.09
N TRP A 157 -0.65 4.74 -34.46
CA TRP A 157 0.37 3.81 -34.87
C TRP A 157 0.02 3.14 -36.20
N THR A 158 1.03 3.04 -37.04
CA THR A 158 0.96 2.25 -38.29
C THR A 158 1.20 0.76 -38.00
N PRO A 159 0.82 -0.15 -38.90
CA PRO A 159 1.13 -1.57 -38.73
C PRO A 159 2.63 -1.87 -38.52
N MET A 160 3.52 -1.01 -39.05
CA MET A 160 4.97 -1.14 -38.88
C MET A 160 5.40 -0.80 -37.44
N ASP A 161 4.74 0.15 -36.80
CA ASP A 161 5.07 0.54 -35.40
C ASP A 161 4.83 -0.63 -34.44
N TYR A 162 3.79 -1.45 -34.69
CA TYR A 162 3.53 -2.68 -33.92
C TYR A 162 4.58 -3.78 -34.09
N LEU A 163 5.44 -3.68 -35.11
CA LEU A 163 6.57 -4.59 -35.30
C LEU A 163 7.85 -4.13 -34.60
N GLN A 164 7.95 -2.84 -34.30
CA GLN A 164 9.18 -2.23 -33.79
C GLN A 164 9.08 -1.84 -32.30
N HIS A 165 7.89 -1.54 -31.82
CA HIS A 165 7.69 -1.03 -30.46
C HIS A 165 7.07 -2.08 -29.54
N ASP A 166 7.56 -2.11 -28.29
CA ASP A 166 6.96 -2.91 -27.25
C ASP A 166 5.65 -2.26 -26.75
N LEU A 167 4.69 -3.10 -26.40
CA LEU A 167 3.40 -2.69 -25.86
C LEU A 167 3.33 -3.00 -24.37
N THR A 168 2.81 -2.06 -23.60
CA THR A 168 2.45 -2.36 -22.21
C THR A 168 1.36 -3.43 -22.16
N PRO A 169 1.23 -4.18 -21.05
CA PRO A 169 0.21 -5.22 -20.93
C PRO A 169 -1.22 -4.71 -21.22
N ILE A 170 -1.53 -3.49 -20.76
CA ILE A 170 -2.82 -2.84 -21.02
C ILE A 170 -2.98 -2.52 -22.50
N GLN A 171 -1.95 -2.00 -23.15
CA GLN A 171 -2.02 -1.69 -24.58
C GLN A 171 -2.18 -2.96 -25.42
N SER A 172 -1.44 -4.00 -25.11
CA SER A 172 -1.52 -5.28 -25.81
C SER A 172 -2.88 -5.94 -25.69
N GLY A 173 -3.51 -5.90 -24.51
CA GLY A 173 -4.79 -6.56 -24.27
C GLY A 173 -6.01 -5.71 -24.62
N CYS A 174 -5.97 -4.40 -24.37
CA CYS A 174 -7.17 -3.53 -24.45
C CYS A 174 -7.26 -2.69 -25.72
N CYS A 175 -6.12 -2.38 -26.38
CA CYS A 175 -6.07 -1.38 -27.44
C CYS A 175 -5.97 -1.95 -28.85
N LYS A 176 -5.84 -3.25 -28.97
CA LYS A 176 -5.80 -3.98 -30.25
C LYS A 176 -6.55 -5.31 -30.10
N PRO A 177 -6.99 -5.94 -31.20
CA PRO A 177 -7.51 -7.30 -31.15
C PRO A 177 -6.36 -8.29 -30.88
N PRO A 178 -6.63 -9.49 -30.34
CA PRO A 178 -5.68 -10.59 -30.34
C PRO A 178 -5.14 -10.88 -31.75
N THR A 179 -3.89 -11.33 -31.85
CA THR A 179 -3.28 -11.67 -33.15
C THR A 179 -3.88 -12.92 -33.77
N SER A 180 -4.61 -13.73 -33.01
CA SER A 180 -5.40 -14.86 -33.48
C SER A 180 -6.60 -14.45 -34.35
N CYS A 181 -7.03 -13.18 -34.29
CA CYS A 181 -8.21 -12.69 -34.98
C CYS A 181 -7.86 -12.32 -36.42
N THR A 182 -8.55 -12.94 -37.36
CA THR A 182 -8.54 -12.59 -38.80
C THR A 182 -9.84 -11.93 -39.17
N TYR A 183 -9.79 -10.78 -39.86
CA TYR A 183 -10.97 -10.01 -40.27
C TYR A 183 -11.04 -9.95 -41.80
N SER A 184 -12.22 -10.20 -42.33
CA SER A 184 -12.53 -10.01 -43.76
C SER A 184 -13.82 -9.20 -43.85
N GLY A 185 -13.80 -8.08 -44.58
CA GLY A 185 -14.97 -7.19 -44.70
C GLY A 185 -15.48 -6.62 -43.36
N GLY A 186 -14.63 -6.54 -42.33
CA GLY A 186 -14.99 -6.04 -41.02
C GLY A 186 -15.60 -7.08 -40.07
N MET A 187 -15.76 -8.33 -40.49
CA MET A 187 -16.22 -9.44 -39.67
C MET A 187 -15.09 -10.43 -39.36
N PRO A 188 -15.04 -10.99 -38.13
CA PRO A 188 -14.07 -12.03 -37.80
C PRO A 188 -14.38 -13.31 -38.58
N VAL A 189 -13.36 -13.89 -39.21
CA VAL A 189 -13.48 -15.11 -40.02
C VAL A 189 -12.73 -16.24 -39.34
N GLY A 190 -13.44 -17.35 -39.05
CA GLY A 190 -12.83 -18.55 -38.44
C GLY A 190 -12.30 -18.33 -37.04
N ALA A 191 -12.76 -17.32 -36.32
CA ALA A 191 -12.27 -16.96 -34.99
C ALA A 191 -12.70 -18.01 -33.96
N GLN A 192 -11.72 -18.64 -33.32
CA GLN A 192 -11.94 -19.51 -32.15
C GLN A 192 -11.97 -18.70 -30.83
N ASP A 193 -11.53 -17.44 -30.85
CA ASP A 193 -11.44 -16.57 -29.72
C ASP A 193 -12.66 -15.65 -29.65
N GLU A 194 -13.35 -15.64 -28.51
CA GLU A 194 -14.53 -14.81 -28.26
C GLU A 194 -14.21 -13.30 -28.37
N ASP A 195 -12.99 -12.91 -28.03
CA ASP A 195 -12.52 -11.51 -28.04
C ASP A 195 -12.55 -10.93 -29.48
N CYS A 196 -12.44 -11.77 -30.50
CA CYS A 196 -12.52 -11.32 -31.90
C CYS A 196 -13.90 -10.72 -32.26
N TYR A 197 -14.95 -11.18 -31.59
CA TYR A 197 -16.32 -10.67 -31.80
C TYR A 197 -16.61 -9.43 -30.93
N GLN A 198 -15.86 -9.26 -29.86
CA GLN A 198 -16.02 -8.12 -28.94
C GLN A 198 -15.22 -6.90 -29.37
N TRP A 199 -14.20 -7.10 -30.21
CA TRP A 199 -13.36 -6.03 -30.73
C TRP A 199 -14.14 -5.06 -31.63
N ASN A 200 -13.91 -3.76 -31.42
CA ASN A 200 -14.42 -2.71 -32.30
C ASN A 200 -13.38 -1.60 -32.45
N ASN A 201 -13.25 -1.05 -33.66
CA ASN A 201 -12.28 0.01 -33.95
C ASN A 201 -12.66 1.40 -33.37
N ALA A 202 -13.86 1.52 -32.81
CA ALA A 202 -14.29 2.76 -32.20
C ALA A 202 -13.49 3.04 -30.90
N PRO A 203 -12.93 4.26 -30.72
CA PRO A 203 -12.04 4.59 -29.60
C PRO A 203 -12.63 4.41 -28.21
N ASN A 204 -13.96 4.43 -28.10
CA ASN A 204 -14.71 4.26 -26.88
C ASN A 204 -15.07 2.79 -26.57
N ILE A 205 -14.88 1.87 -27.52
CA ILE A 205 -15.22 0.45 -27.38
C ILE A 205 -13.95 -0.38 -27.35
N LEU A 206 -13.13 -0.33 -28.41
CA LEU A 206 -11.89 -1.11 -28.56
C LEU A 206 -12.07 -2.58 -28.10
N CYS A 207 -11.16 -3.09 -27.28
CA CYS A 207 -11.24 -4.40 -26.65
C CYS A 207 -11.52 -4.31 -25.12
N TYR A 208 -12.14 -3.24 -24.65
CA TYR A 208 -12.31 -2.99 -23.21
C TYR A 208 -13.12 -4.04 -22.44
N GLN A 209 -13.95 -4.83 -23.13
CA GLN A 209 -14.69 -5.94 -22.53
C GLN A 209 -14.05 -7.31 -22.77
N CYS A 210 -13.04 -7.38 -23.65
CA CYS A 210 -12.36 -8.62 -23.99
C CYS A 210 -11.67 -9.27 -22.77
N ASN A 211 -11.56 -10.58 -22.80
CA ASN A 211 -10.81 -11.34 -21.84
C ASN A 211 -9.30 -11.04 -21.91
N SER A 212 -8.77 -10.73 -23.09
CA SER A 212 -7.40 -10.26 -23.29
C SER A 212 -7.13 -8.92 -22.57
N CYS A 213 -8.10 -7.99 -22.56
CA CYS A 213 -7.96 -6.75 -21.79
C CYS A 213 -7.92 -7.01 -20.29
N LYS A 214 -8.81 -7.86 -19.78
CA LYS A 214 -8.80 -8.27 -18.37
C LYS A 214 -7.47 -8.93 -18.00
N ALA A 215 -6.95 -9.79 -18.86
CA ALA A 215 -5.64 -10.43 -18.69
C ALA A 215 -4.48 -9.41 -18.70
N GLY A 216 -4.53 -8.45 -19.62
CA GLY A 216 -3.54 -7.36 -19.68
C GLY A 216 -3.52 -6.50 -18.42
N VAL A 217 -4.69 -6.20 -17.83
CA VAL A 217 -4.80 -5.49 -16.54
C VAL A 217 -4.23 -6.35 -15.41
N MET A 218 -4.53 -7.65 -15.37
CA MET A 218 -3.97 -8.56 -14.36
C MET A 218 -2.44 -8.62 -14.46
N GLU A 219 -1.88 -8.66 -15.66
CA GLU A 219 -0.44 -8.64 -15.87
C GLU A 219 0.20 -7.32 -15.41
N GLN A 220 -0.45 -6.19 -15.69
CA GLN A 220 0.02 -4.89 -15.19
C GLN A 220 0.05 -4.88 -13.66
N VAL A 221 -1.01 -5.36 -13.01
CA VAL A 221 -1.07 -5.50 -11.55
C VAL A 221 0.05 -6.41 -11.04
N ARG A 222 0.31 -7.53 -11.71
CA ARG A 222 1.39 -8.46 -11.37
C ARG A 222 2.77 -7.79 -11.41
N GLN A 223 3.05 -7.06 -12.49
CA GLN A 223 4.33 -6.35 -12.66
C GLN A 223 4.51 -5.24 -11.62
N ASP A 224 3.45 -4.48 -11.37
CA ASP A 224 3.49 -3.43 -10.35
C ASP A 224 3.57 -4.01 -8.95
N TRP A 225 2.93 -5.17 -8.69
CA TRP A 225 3.07 -5.89 -7.43
C TRP A 225 4.51 -6.31 -7.15
N HIS A 226 5.23 -6.82 -8.14
CA HIS A 226 6.64 -7.16 -7.98
C HIS A 226 7.49 -5.96 -7.58
N LYS A 227 7.25 -4.79 -8.17
CA LYS A 227 7.96 -3.54 -7.80
C LYS A 227 7.60 -3.10 -6.38
N ILE A 228 6.30 -3.12 -6.03
CA ILE A 228 5.80 -2.75 -4.71
C ILE A 228 6.30 -3.72 -3.63
N SER A 229 6.40 -5.02 -3.92
CA SER A 229 6.87 -6.01 -2.96
C SER A 229 8.32 -5.79 -2.53
N VAL A 230 9.19 -5.33 -3.43
CA VAL A 230 10.58 -4.96 -3.08
C VAL A 230 10.58 -3.79 -2.09
N LEU A 231 9.79 -2.74 -2.39
CA LEU A 231 9.65 -1.59 -1.48
C LEU A 231 9.07 -2.04 -0.12
N ASN A 232 8.08 -2.93 -0.14
CA ASN A 232 7.45 -3.45 1.08
C ASN A 232 8.45 -4.23 1.96
N VAL A 233 9.35 -5.04 1.38
CA VAL A 233 10.42 -5.72 2.12
C VAL A 233 11.34 -4.71 2.80
N ILE A 234 11.72 -3.62 2.13
CA ILE A 234 12.54 -2.55 2.71
C ILE A 234 11.81 -1.91 3.90
N VAL A 235 10.53 -1.60 3.74
CA VAL A 235 9.68 -1.04 4.80
C VAL A 235 9.56 -2.01 5.99
N LEU A 236 9.39 -3.31 5.72
CA LEU A 236 9.33 -4.34 6.78
C LEU A 236 10.62 -4.41 7.61
N VAL A 237 11.78 -4.42 6.96
CA VAL A 237 13.07 -4.39 7.67
C VAL A 237 13.18 -3.15 8.55
N PHE A 238 12.79 -1.99 8.01
CA PHE A 238 12.81 -0.74 8.76
C PHE A 238 11.85 -0.76 9.96
N LEU A 239 10.63 -1.29 9.80
CA LEU A 239 9.65 -1.42 10.88
C LEU A 239 10.13 -2.39 11.97
N ILE A 240 10.81 -3.48 11.62
CA ILE A 240 11.41 -4.42 12.58
C ILE A 240 12.49 -3.71 13.40
N CYS A 241 13.35 -2.91 12.77
CA CYS A 241 14.36 -2.11 13.47
C CYS A 241 13.70 -1.09 14.43
N ILE A 242 12.66 -0.39 13.97
CA ILE A 242 11.89 0.55 14.81
C ILE A 242 11.25 -0.18 15.99
N CYS A 243 10.67 -1.36 15.76
CA CYS A 243 10.06 -2.17 16.81
C CYS A 243 11.10 -2.58 17.87
N ALA A 244 12.29 -3.02 17.44
CA ALA A 244 13.39 -3.36 18.36
C ALA A 244 13.81 -2.14 19.21
N CYS A 245 14.01 -0.97 18.59
CA CYS A 245 14.29 0.29 19.30
C CYS A 245 13.15 0.68 20.26
N GLY A 246 11.89 0.48 19.83
CA GLY A 246 10.69 0.75 20.63
C GLY A 246 10.59 -0.14 21.86
N CYS A 247 10.94 -1.41 21.74
CA CYS A 247 11.02 -2.34 22.87
C CYS A 247 12.06 -1.87 23.92
N CYS A 248 13.21 -1.37 23.47
CA CYS A 248 14.22 -0.80 24.36
C CYS A 248 13.69 0.46 25.08
N ALA A 249 13.03 1.35 24.33
CA ALA A 249 12.42 2.56 24.89
C ALA A 249 11.31 2.24 25.90
N PHE A 250 10.48 1.25 25.62
CA PHE A 250 9.43 0.79 26.53
C PHE A 250 10.00 0.23 27.84
N ARG A 251 11.03 -0.62 27.75
CA ARG A 251 11.73 -1.13 28.93
C ARG A 251 12.31 0.00 29.79
N ASN A 252 12.85 1.04 29.14
CA ASN A 252 13.39 2.20 29.83
C ASN A 252 12.29 3.03 30.52
N ALA A 253 11.18 3.28 29.81
CA ALA A 253 10.04 4.00 30.38
C ALA A 253 9.46 3.27 31.60
N ARG A 254 9.41 1.94 31.55
CA ARG A 254 8.93 1.11 32.66
C ARG A 254 9.87 1.12 33.87
N ARG A 255 11.19 1.10 33.63
CA ARG A 255 12.20 1.21 34.71
C ARG A 255 12.15 2.56 35.41
N SER A 256 12.02 3.65 34.65
CA SER A 256 11.93 4.98 35.23
C SER A 256 10.72 5.14 36.17
N VAL A 257 9.61 4.45 35.89
CA VAL A 257 8.42 4.45 36.77
C VAL A 257 8.64 3.60 38.03
N SER A 258 9.39 2.48 37.95
CA SER A 258 9.65 1.61 39.09
C SER A 258 10.73 2.14 40.05
N GLU A 259 11.68 2.94 39.56
CA GLU A 259 12.74 3.54 40.38
C GLU A 259 12.28 4.81 41.12
N TYR A 260 11.18 5.42 40.69
CA TYR A 260 10.65 6.67 41.27
C TYR A 260 10.26 6.59 42.77
N PRO A 261 9.67 5.49 43.28
CA PRO A 261 9.31 5.40 44.71
C PRO A 261 10.50 5.42 45.66
N TYR A 262 11.67 4.98 45.19
CA TYR A 262 12.90 4.94 46.02
C TYR A 262 13.80 6.17 45.85
N GLY A 263 13.65 6.95 44.77
CA GLY A 263 14.49 8.09 44.43
C GLY A 263 14.13 9.38 45.10
N VAL A 264 12.88 9.55 45.52
CA VAL A 264 12.35 10.82 46.07
C VAL A 264 13.03 11.21 47.38
N ASN A 265 13.47 10.26 48.21
CA ASN A 265 14.12 10.54 49.49
C ASN A 265 15.62 10.84 49.38
N ARG A 266 16.23 10.69 48.22
CA ARG A 266 17.69 10.88 48.02
C ARG A 266 18.10 12.05 47.15
N MET A 267 17.18 12.65 46.38
CA MET A 267 17.49 13.75 45.47
C MET A 267 16.44 14.86 45.49
N SER A 268 16.68 15.83 46.36
CA SER A 268 15.93 17.09 46.40
C SER A 268 16.12 18.01 45.17
N LYS A 269 16.68 17.51 44.06
CA LYS A 269 17.04 18.32 42.87
C LYS A 269 16.36 17.93 41.56
N ILE A 270 15.49 16.92 41.54
CA ILE A 270 14.77 16.55 40.32
C ILE A 270 13.31 16.95 40.48
N ASN A 271 12.88 17.97 39.76
CA ASN A 271 11.47 18.34 39.69
C ASN A 271 10.65 17.15 39.23
N PRO A 272 9.60 16.77 39.97
CA PRO A 272 8.73 15.69 39.55
C PRO A 272 8.12 16.04 38.21
N ARG A 273 8.11 15.06 37.33
CA ARG A 273 7.54 15.17 36.01
C ARG A 273 6.06 15.57 36.10
N TRP A 274 5.57 16.42 35.17
CA TRP A 274 4.21 16.97 35.18
C TRP A 274 3.10 15.88 35.20
N ASP A 275 3.35 14.68 34.58
CA ASP A 275 2.43 13.55 34.57
C ASP A 275 2.40 12.75 35.89
N TYR A 276 3.40 12.94 36.79
CA TYR A 276 3.44 12.31 38.11
C TYR A 276 2.24 12.70 38.98
N TYR A 277 1.86 13.98 38.94
CA TYR A 277 0.71 14.49 39.69
C TYR A 277 -0.60 13.97 39.17
N TRP A 278 -0.70 13.79 37.82
CA TRP A 278 -1.89 13.27 37.16
C TRP A 278 -2.11 11.78 37.47
N TRP A 279 -1.04 10.97 37.43
CA TRP A 279 -1.08 9.54 37.79
C TRP A 279 -1.32 9.30 39.25
N ARG A 280 -0.78 10.11 40.15
CA ARG A 280 -1.04 10.07 41.59
C ARG A 280 -2.50 10.36 41.86
N TRP A 281 -3.07 11.39 41.25
CA TRP A 281 -4.49 11.74 41.38
C TRP A 281 -5.43 10.61 40.92
N PHE A 282 -5.14 9.90 39.81
CA PHE A 282 -5.91 8.75 39.38
C PHE A 282 -5.77 7.52 40.28
N ARG A 283 -4.61 7.29 40.86
CA ARG A 283 -4.37 6.19 41.79
C ARG A 283 -5.08 6.42 43.10
N ASP A 284 -4.93 7.59 43.71
CA ASP A 284 -5.55 7.97 45.00
C ASP A 284 -7.10 7.92 44.88
N ARG A 285 -7.64 8.29 43.73
CA ARG A 285 -9.10 8.18 43.49
C ARG A 285 -9.57 6.71 43.37
N ARG A 286 -8.73 5.82 42.93
CA ARG A 286 -9.05 4.38 42.82
C ARG A 286 -8.99 3.69 44.19
N GLU A 287 -8.08 4.08 45.04
CA GLU A 287 -7.97 3.57 46.42
C GLU A 287 -9.10 4.08 47.33
N GLN A 288 -9.76 5.20 46.99
CA GLN A 288 -10.93 5.70 47.71
C GLN A 288 -12.25 5.04 47.28
N MET A 289 -12.25 4.22 46.23
CA MET A 289 -13.45 3.51 45.77
C MET A 289 -13.47 2.03 46.20
N TYR A 290 -12.48 1.58 46.96
CA TYR A 290 -12.45 0.29 47.63
C TYR A 290 -12.29 0.49 49.16
#